data_df66d20f7cd9c0842c18863524a4dd59
#
_entry.id   df66d20f7cd9c0842c18863524a4dd59
#
_cell.length_a   1.000
_cell.length_b   1.000
_cell.length_c   1.000
_cell.angle_alpha   90.00
_cell.angle_beta   90.00
_cell.angle_gamma   90.00
#
_symmetry.space_group_name_H-M   'P 1'
#
loop_
_entity.id
_entity.type
_entity.pdbx_description
1 polymer ?
#
loop_
_entity_poly.entity_id
_entity_poly.type
_entity_poly.pdbx_seq_one_letter_code
_entity_poly.pdbx_strand_id
1 'polypeptide(L)'
;MTSGPDSPAPSRAPAHADGFDVLDVCHRHTVLALGRLAALITRLSVHGPDDAARSLAAEILHQFETPARQHHEDEERHLFPKLAVSGDAELVHNVLRLQQDHDWLEEDWMELAPHIAAVANGHIGYDLDLLRDGAATFTVLSHDHMAL
;
A
#
# COMPACT_ATOMS: atom_id res chain seq x y z
N MET A 1 -6.38 -10.85 -48.76
CA MET A 1 -5.75 -10.36 -48.35
C MET A 1 -5.99 -9.44 -47.49
N THR A 2 -6.32 -9.48 -46.49
CA THR A 2 -6.53 -8.62 -45.54
C THR A 2 -5.46 -8.60 -44.67
N SER A 3 -4.77 -7.62 -44.68
CA SER A 3 -3.90 -7.30 -43.66
C SER A 3 -4.63 -7.39 -42.36
N GLY A 4 -4.16 -8.16 -41.47
CA GLY A 4 -4.68 -8.17 -40.15
C GLY A 4 -4.74 -6.76 -39.60
N PRO A 5 -5.69 -6.47 -38.76
CA PRO A 5 -5.73 -5.17 -38.13
C PRO A 5 -4.42 -4.97 -37.43
N ASP A 6 -3.76 -3.95 -37.77
CA ASP A 6 -2.69 -3.49 -36.98
C ASP A 6 -3.25 -3.23 -35.63
N SER A 7 -3.02 -4.15 -34.71
CA SER A 7 -3.18 -3.79 -33.31
C SER A 7 -2.27 -2.62 -33.08
N PRO A 8 -2.80 -1.47 -32.77
CA PRO A 8 -1.91 -0.38 -32.41
C PRO A 8 -1.05 -0.85 -31.27
N ALA A 9 0.24 -0.73 -31.41
CA ALA A 9 1.13 -0.94 -30.32
C ALA A 9 0.56 -0.19 -29.11
N PRO A 10 0.55 -0.80 -27.91
CA PRO A 10 0.05 -0.10 -26.75
C PRO A 10 0.76 1.24 -26.68
N SER A 11 -0.03 2.30 -26.71
CA SER A 11 0.54 3.62 -26.67
C SER A 11 1.36 3.74 -25.42
N ARG A 12 2.65 3.87 -25.58
CA ARG A 12 3.49 4.13 -24.43
C ARG A 12 3.27 5.57 -24.04
N ALA A 13 2.69 5.75 -22.87
CA ALA A 13 2.66 7.05 -22.28
C ALA A 13 4.11 7.55 -22.15
N PRO A 14 4.34 8.86 -22.21
CA PRO A 14 5.66 9.40 -21.94
C PRO A 14 6.17 8.93 -20.58
N ALA A 15 7.48 8.74 -20.45
CA ALA A 15 8.08 8.16 -19.26
C ALA A 15 7.65 8.83 -17.94
N HIS A 16 7.43 10.16 -17.94
CA HIS A 16 6.96 10.86 -16.76
C HIS A 16 5.48 10.61 -16.47
N ALA A 17 4.66 10.43 -17.49
CA ALA A 17 3.26 10.07 -17.32
C ALA A 17 3.12 8.62 -16.86
N ASP A 18 3.98 7.71 -17.36
CA ASP A 18 4.04 6.32 -16.90
C ASP A 18 4.31 6.24 -15.41
N GLY A 19 5.19 7.11 -14.89
CA GLY A 19 5.48 7.18 -13.47
C GLY A 19 4.25 7.54 -12.64
N PHE A 20 3.47 8.53 -13.06
CA PHE A 20 2.23 8.92 -12.38
C PHE A 20 1.16 7.84 -12.49
N ASP A 21 1.03 7.19 -13.64
CA ASP A 21 0.07 6.09 -13.81
C ASP A 21 0.39 4.92 -12.89
N VAL A 22 1.67 4.58 -12.74
CA VAL A 22 2.12 3.53 -11.82
C VAL A 22 1.80 3.90 -10.38
N LEU A 23 2.03 5.16 -9.98
CA LEU A 23 1.69 5.66 -8.65
C LEU A 23 0.19 5.54 -8.37
N ASP A 24 -0.65 5.93 -9.33
CA ASP A 24 -2.10 5.83 -9.21
C ASP A 24 -2.57 4.38 -9.06
N VAL A 25 -1.99 3.46 -9.81
CA VAL A 25 -2.31 2.03 -9.71
C VAL A 25 -1.92 1.51 -8.33
N CYS A 26 -0.72 1.84 -7.85
CA CYS A 26 -0.26 1.44 -6.52
C CYS A 26 -1.16 2.01 -5.42
N HIS A 27 -1.57 3.28 -5.53
CA HIS A 27 -2.47 3.90 -4.57
C HIS A 27 -3.83 3.20 -4.55
N ARG A 28 -4.39 2.87 -5.70
CA ARG A 28 -5.65 2.12 -5.77
C ARG A 28 -5.54 0.74 -5.14
N HIS A 29 -4.43 0.04 -5.38
CA HIS A 29 -4.19 -1.26 -4.75
C HIS A 29 -4.07 -1.13 -3.24
N THR A 30 -3.42 -0.07 -2.76
CA THR A 30 -3.32 0.21 -1.33
C THR A 30 -4.70 0.48 -0.72
N VAL A 31 -5.53 1.30 -1.36
CA VAL A 31 -6.90 1.57 -0.90
C VAL A 31 -7.72 0.28 -0.82
N LEU A 32 -7.62 -0.60 -1.81
CA LEU A 32 -8.28 -1.89 -1.78
C LEU A 32 -7.77 -2.76 -0.63
N ALA A 33 -6.47 -2.78 -0.39
CA ALA A 33 -5.89 -3.56 0.71
C ALA A 33 -6.30 -3.01 2.08
N LEU A 34 -6.42 -1.69 2.24
CA LEU A 34 -6.95 -1.09 3.45
C LEU A 34 -8.41 -1.47 3.69
N GLY A 35 -9.21 -1.53 2.62
CA GLY A 35 -10.58 -2.03 2.69
C GLY A 35 -10.64 -3.50 3.11
N ARG A 36 -9.73 -4.32 2.60
CA ARG A 36 -9.61 -5.72 3.02
C ARG A 36 -9.20 -5.85 4.49
N LEU A 37 -8.33 -4.97 4.96
CA LEU A 37 -7.92 -4.94 6.37
C LEU A 37 -9.13 -4.64 7.27
N ALA A 38 -9.96 -3.67 6.92
CA ALA A 38 -11.19 -3.38 7.64
C ALA A 38 -12.14 -4.59 7.61
N ALA A 39 -12.29 -5.24 6.45
CA ALA A 39 -13.11 -6.42 6.30
C ALA A 39 -12.59 -7.60 7.14
N LEU A 40 -11.26 -7.77 7.22
CA LEU A 40 -10.64 -8.78 8.06
C LEU A 40 -11.01 -8.58 9.53
N ILE A 41 -10.90 -7.37 10.03
CA ILE A 41 -11.22 -7.07 11.43
C ILE A 41 -12.68 -7.36 11.74
N THR A 42 -13.58 -6.95 10.86
CA THR A 42 -15.01 -7.26 10.99
C THR A 42 -15.24 -8.77 10.99
N ARG A 43 -14.59 -9.49 10.09
CA ARG A 43 -14.74 -10.94 9.99
C ARG A 43 -14.24 -11.65 11.24
N LEU A 44 -13.08 -11.26 11.75
CA LEU A 44 -12.52 -11.81 12.98
C LEU A 44 -13.44 -11.55 14.18
N SER A 45 -14.06 -10.35 14.23
CA SER A 45 -14.97 -9.99 15.32
C SER A 45 -16.23 -10.84 15.33
N VAL A 46 -16.74 -11.22 14.16
CA VAL A 46 -18.03 -11.93 14.03
C VAL A 46 -17.85 -13.44 13.91
N HIS A 47 -16.90 -13.87 13.09
CA HIS A 47 -16.72 -15.28 12.72
C HIS A 47 -15.44 -15.92 13.24
N GLY A 48 -14.49 -15.13 13.77
CA GLY A 48 -13.18 -15.62 14.15
C GLY A 48 -12.30 -15.93 12.93
N PRO A 49 -11.17 -16.62 13.14
CA PRO A 49 -10.16 -16.85 12.08
C PRO A 49 -10.54 -18.00 11.14
N ASP A 50 -11.64 -17.83 10.42
CA ASP A 50 -12.11 -18.80 9.43
C ASP A 50 -11.31 -18.72 8.13
N ASP A 51 -11.66 -19.55 7.14
CA ASP A 51 -10.95 -19.61 5.86
C ASP A 51 -10.99 -18.28 5.11
N ALA A 52 -12.10 -17.55 5.17
CA ALA A 52 -12.21 -16.23 4.55
C ALA A 52 -11.28 -15.22 5.22
N ALA A 53 -11.18 -15.25 6.55
CA ALA A 53 -10.25 -14.40 7.29
C ALA A 53 -8.80 -14.73 6.94
N ARG A 54 -8.46 -15.99 6.83
CA ARG A 54 -7.11 -16.43 6.45
C ARG A 54 -6.73 -15.95 5.05
N SER A 55 -7.64 -16.06 4.10
CA SER A 55 -7.42 -15.59 2.73
C SER A 55 -7.25 -14.08 2.68
N LEU A 56 -8.08 -13.32 3.39
CA LEU A 56 -7.94 -11.87 3.49
C LEU A 56 -6.59 -11.48 4.08
N ALA A 57 -6.19 -12.15 5.16
CA ALA A 57 -4.90 -11.87 5.81
C ALA A 57 -3.73 -12.12 4.87
N ALA A 58 -3.76 -13.21 4.11
CA ALA A 58 -2.71 -13.53 3.14
C ALA A 58 -2.61 -12.47 2.04
N GLU A 59 -3.74 -12.01 1.51
CA GLU A 59 -3.78 -10.96 0.49
C GLU A 59 -3.24 -9.63 1.01
N ILE A 60 -3.60 -9.26 2.24
CA ILE A 60 -3.13 -8.03 2.88
C ILE A 60 -1.62 -8.07 3.07
N LEU A 61 -1.08 -9.17 3.59
CA LEU A 61 0.36 -9.34 3.75
C LEU A 61 1.09 -9.20 2.43
N HIS A 62 0.60 -9.87 1.39
CA HIS A 62 1.24 -9.79 0.08
C HIS A 62 1.28 -8.35 -0.44
N GLN A 63 0.18 -7.62 -0.34
CA GLN A 63 0.11 -6.24 -0.84
C GLN A 63 1.09 -5.31 -0.13
N PHE A 64 1.15 -5.36 1.20
CA PHE A 64 1.99 -4.42 1.95
C PHE A 64 3.45 -4.85 2.02
N GLU A 65 3.76 -6.13 1.92
CA GLU A 65 5.14 -6.61 2.00
C GLU A 65 5.84 -6.69 0.66
N THR A 66 5.12 -6.63 -0.45
CA THR A 66 5.70 -6.71 -1.79
C THR A 66 5.43 -5.47 -2.63
N PRO A 67 4.24 -5.25 -3.21
CA PRO A 67 4.06 -4.08 -4.09
C PRO A 67 4.17 -2.75 -3.37
N ALA A 68 3.58 -2.62 -2.18
CA ALA A 68 3.59 -1.35 -1.47
C ALA A 68 4.98 -0.97 -0.99
N ARG A 69 5.74 -1.92 -0.49
CA ARG A 69 7.13 -1.67 -0.08
C ARG A 69 8.00 -1.30 -1.27
N GLN A 70 7.84 -1.99 -2.39
CA GLN A 70 8.55 -1.66 -3.64
C GLN A 70 8.21 -0.25 -4.12
N HIS A 71 6.95 0.13 -4.03
CA HIS A 71 6.49 1.48 -4.37
C HIS A 71 7.18 2.56 -3.51
N HIS A 72 7.24 2.35 -2.19
CA HIS A 72 7.92 3.28 -1.28
C HIS A 72 9.42 3.37 -1.58
N GLU A 73 10.06 2.25 -1.84
CA GLU A 73 11.48 2.23 -2.22
C GLU A 73 11.74 2.97 -3.52
N ASP A 74 10.87 2.80 -4.52
CA ASP A 74 10.98 3.49 -5.80
C ASP A 74 10.81 5.00 -5.64
N GLU A 75 9.86 5.45 -4.81
CA GLU A 75 9.70 6.86 -4.51
C GLU A 75 10.97 7.44 -3.87
N GLU A 76 11.52 6.77 -2.87
CA GLU A 76 12.70 7.24 -2.16
C GLU A 76 13.95 7.22 -3.04
N ARG A 77 14.07 6.25 -3.91
CA ARG A 77 15.24 6.08 -4.76
C ARG A 77 15.23 6.97 -5.99
N HIS A 78 14.05 7.17 -6.59
CA HIS A 78 13.93 7.80 -7.90
C HIS A 78 13.19 9.13 -7.89
N LEU A 79 12.08 9.23 -7.18
CA LEU A 79 11.22 10.41 -7.20
C LEU A 79 11.68 11.50 -6.23
N PHE A 80 11.88 11.15 -4.98
CA PHE A 80 12.22 12.12 -3.94
C PHE A 80 13.52 12.86 -4.21
N PRO A 81 14.61 12.21 -4.67
CA PRO A 81 15.83 12.95 -4.99
C PRO A 81 15.64 14.00 -6.09
N LYS A 82 14.81 13.69 -7.10
CA LYS A 82 14.50 14.64 -8.18
C LYS A 82 13.72 15.84 -7.67
N LEU A 83 12.73 15.60 -6.81
CA LEU A 83 11.93 16.67 -6.23
C LEU A 83 12.74 17.53 -5.25
N ALA A 84 13.64 16.90 -4.51
CA ALA A 84 14.47 17.60 -3.53
C ALA A 84 15.42 18.62 -4.16
N VAL A 85 15.85 18.39 -5.41
CA VAL A 85 16.76 19.29 -6.13
C VAL A 85 16.03 20.25 -7.08
N SER A 86 14.70 20.26 -7.05
CA SER A 86 13.90 21.09 -7.96
C SER A 86 14.02 22.59 -7.73
N GLY A 87 14.52 23.01 -6.56
CA GLY A 87 14.59 24.42 -6.18
C GLY A 87 13.29 24.99 -5.64
N ASP A 88 12.22 24.20 -5.60
CA ASP A 88 10.94 24.60 -5.05
C ASP A 88 10.86 24.19 -3.58
N ALA A 89 10.82 25.19 -2.70
CA ALA A 89 10.84 24.97 -1.25
C ALA A 89 9.62 24.18 -0.78
N GLU A 90 8.47 24.37 -1.41
CA GLU A 90 7.26 23.62 -1.07
C GLU A 90 7.40 22.13 -1.42
N LEU A 91 7.95 21.84 -2.60
CA LEU A 91 8.23 20.45 -3.01
C LEU A 91 9.23 19.77 -2.07
N VAL A 92 10.30 20.48 -1.70
CA VAL A 92 11.29 19.96 -0.75
C VAL A 92 10.65 19.65 0.59
N HIS A 93 9.80 20.54 1.09
CA HIS A 93 9.08 20.33 2.35
C HIS A 93 8.16 19.09 2.27
N ASN A 94 7.42 18.95 1.16
CA ASN A 94 6.54 17.82 0.95
C ASN A 94 7.31 16.50 0.87
N VAL A 95 8.48 16.48 0.24
CA VAL A 95 9.34 15.29 0.18
C VAL A 95 9.76 14.85 1.59
N LEU A 96 10.20 15.79 2.43
CA LEU A 96 10.59 15.49 3.80
C LEU A 96 9.43 14.91 4.59
N ARG A 97 8.23 15.44 4.41
CA ARG A 97 7.03 14.93 5.05
C ARG A 97 6.67 13.53 4.57
N LEU A 98 6.77 13.27 3.26
CA LEU A 98 6.50 11.94 2.70
C LEU A 98 7.49 10.90 3.20
N GLN A 99 8.77 11.27 3.35
CA GLN A 99 9.78 10.38 3.93
C GLN A 99 9.46 10.05 5.38
N GLN A 100 9.02 11.03 6.16
CA GLN A 100 8.59 10.83 7.54
C GLN A 100 7.36 9.91 7.62
N ASP A 101 6.41 10.07 6.70
CA ASP A 101 5.23 9.21 6.62
C ASP A 101 5.63 7.77 6.32
N HIS A 102 6.65 7.52 5.48
CA HIS A 102 7.15 6.18 5.21
C HIS A 102 7.67 5.52 6.48
N ASP A 103 8.41 6.25 7.31
CA ASP A 103 8.93 5.71 8.57
C ASP A 103 7.79 5.32 9.52
N TRP A 104 6.78 6.18 9.67
CA TRP A 104 5.63 5.90 10.53
C TRP A 104 4.79 4.74 10.01
N LEU A 105 4.57 4.67 8.70
CA LEU A 105 3.85 3.55 8.09
C LEU A 105 4.59 2.24 8.28
N GLU A 106 5.91 2.23 8.17
CA GLU A 106 6.72 1.04 8.39
C GLU A 106 6.64 0.58 9.85
N GLU A 107 6.73 1.50 10.81
CA GLU A 107 6.59 1.18 12.22
C GLU A 107 5.23 0.57 12.54
N ASP A 108 4.16 1.19 12.07
CA ASP A 108 2.81 0.67 12.27
C ASP A 108 2.63 -0.70 11.61
N TRP A 109 3.15 -0.87 10.42
CA TRP A 109 3.09 -2.15 9.72
C TRP A 109 3.83 -3.24 10.48
N MET A 110 5.00 -2.94 11.03
CA MET A 110 5.77 -3.89 11.83
C MET A 110 5.01 -4.37 13.07
N GLU A 111 4.14 -3.53 13.64
CA GLU A 111 3.29 -3.92 14.76
C GLU A 111 2.09 -4.77 14.31
N LEU A 112 1.51 -4.46 13.16
CA LEU A 112 0.33 -5.16 12.63
C LEU A 112 0.68 -6.50 11.99
N ALA A 113 1.76 -6.56 11.23
CA ALA A 113 2.10 -7.70 10.38
C ALA A 113 2.16 -9.04 11.12
N PRO A 114 2.75 -9.15 12.32
CA PRO A 114 2.78 -10.43 13.03
C PRO A 114 1.39 -10.98 13.35
N HIS A 115 0.44 -10.11 13.68
CA HIS A 115 -0.93 -10.52 14.00
C HIS A 115 -1.70 -10.93 12.74
N ILE A 116 -1.50 -10.21 11.64
CA ILE A 116 -2.10 -10.57 10.35
C ILE A 116 -1.51 -11.90 9.87
N ALA A 117 -0.20 -12.09 10.03
CA ALA A 117 0.47 -13.34 9.68
C ALA A 117 -0.05 -14.51 10.52
N ALA A 118 -0.31 -14.29 11.80
CA ALA A 118 -0.90 -15.32 12.67
C ALA A 118 -2.25 -15.78 12.12
N VAL A 119 -3.11 -14.85 11.71
CA VAL A 119 -4.40 -15.18 11.09
C VAL A 119 -4.19 -15.94 9.79
N ALA A 120 -3.30 -15.47 8.91
CA ALA A 120 -3.04 -16.12 7.62
C ALA A 120 -2.55 -17.56 7.77
N ASN A 121 -1.80 -17.83 8.83
CA ASN A 121 -1.26 -19.14 9.13
C ASN A 121 -2.20 -20.04 9.98
N GLY A 122 -3.40 -19.55 10.27
CA GLY A 122 -4.39 -20.30 11.03
C GLY A 122 -4.12 -20.38 12.52
N HIS A 123 -3.30 -19.48 13.05
CA HIS A 123 -3.01 -19.41 14.48
C HIS A 123 -4.02 -18.52 15.20
N ILE A 124 -4.28 -18.83 16.46
CA ILE A 124 -5.23 -18.06 17.28
C ILE A 124 -4.55 -17.01 18.16
N GLY A 125 -3.22 -16.88 18.07
CA GLY A 125 -2.43 -15.98 18.90
C GLY A 125 -2.38 -14.53 18.43
N TYR A 126 -3.37 -14.06 17.69
CA TYR A 126 -3.47 -12.67 17.29
C TYR A 126 -4.24 -11.85 18.33
N ASP A 127 -3.90 -10.55 18.42
CA ASP A 127 -4.58 -9.61 19.30
C ASP A 127 -5.56 -8.76 18.47
N LEU A 128 -6.86 -9.01 18.64
CA LEU A 128 -7.89 -8.33 17.86
C LEU A 128 -7.97 -6.83 18.17
N ASP A 129 -7.80 -6.45 19.44
CA ASP A 129 -7.82 -5.04 19.82
C ASP A 129 -6.64 -4.28 19.23
N LEU A 130 -5.46 -4.87 19.26
CA LEU A 130 -4.27 -4.31 18.61
C LEU A 130 -4.50 -4.16 17.10
N LEU A 131 -5.06 -5.17 16.46
CA LEU A 131 -5.38 -5.11 15.04
C LEU A 131 -6.37 -4.00 14.73
N ARG A 132 -7.42 -3.86 15.55
CA ARG A 132 -8.45 -2.84 15.34
C ARG A 132 -7.86 -1.43 15.47
N ASP A 133 -7.14 -1.18 16.54
CA ASP A 133 -6.57 0.14 16.82
C ASP A 133 -5.43 0.47 15.87
N GLY A 134 -4.55 -0.47 15.63
CA GLY A 134 -3.42 -0.30 14.71
C GLY A 134 -3.87 -0.13 13.27
N ALA A 135 -4.89 -0.86 12.84
CA ALA A 135 -5.44 -0.73 11.50
C ALA A 135 -6.08 0.64 11.27
N ALA A 136 -6.76 1.18 12.28
CA ALA A 136 -7.35 2.52 12.20
C ALA A 136 -6.26 3.57 11.98
N THR A 137 -5.19 3.52 12.78
CA THR A 137 -4.04 4.43 12.66
C THR A 137 -3.35 4.27 11.31
N PHE A 138 -3.07 3.04 10.91
CA PHE A 138 -2.40 2.72 9.65
C PHE A 138 -3.22 3.22 8.44
N THR A 139 -4.53 3.08 8.50
CA THR A 139 -5.43 3.53 7.44
C THR A 139 -5.38 5.06 7.30
N VAL A 140 -5.46 5.79 8.40
CA VAL A 140 -5.39 7.26 8.39
C VAL A 140 -4.05 7.73 7.84
N LEU A 141 -2.95 7.18 8.32
CA LEU A 141 -1.60 7.54 7.84
C LEU A 141 -1.44 7.23 6.35
N SER A 142 -1.95 6.09 5.89
CA SER A 142 -1.88 5.71 4.47
C SER A 142 -2.67 6.69 3.58
N HIS A 143 -3.88 7.06 3.99
CA HIS A 143 -4.69 8.02 3.24
C HIS A 143 -4.06 9.40 3.23
N ASP A 144 -3.55 9.87 4.36
CA ASP A 144 -2.86 11.17 4.45
C ASP A 144 -1.62 11.21 3.55
N HIS A 145 -0.86 10.12 3.53
CA HIS A 145 0.32 9.99 2.68
C HIS A 145 -0.05 10.05 1.20
N MET A 146 -1.11 9.35 0.79
CA MET A 146 -1.56 9.33 -0.60
C MET A 146 -2.20 10.64 -1.06
N ALA A 147 -2.68 11.47 -0.13
CA ALA A 147 -3.31 12.75 -0.44
C ALA A 147 -2.29 13.84 -0.80
N LEU A 148 -1.02 13.63 -0.52
CA LEU A 148 0.04 14.55 -0.87
C LEU A 148 0.54 14.30 -2.29
#